data_07d8370af8bbc65ea845ea6bbd9d331d
#
_entry.id   07d8370af8bbc65ea845ea6bbd9d331d
#
_cell.length_a   1.000
_cell.length_b   1.000
_cell.length_c   1.000
_cell.angle_alpha   90.00
_cell.angle_beta   90.00
_cell.angle_gamma   90.00
#
_symmetry.space_group_name_H-M   'P 1'
#
loop_
_entity.id
_entity.type
_entity.pdbx_description
1 polymer ?
#
loop_
_entity_poly.entity_id
_entity_poly.type
_entity_poly.pdbx_seq_one_letter_code
_entity_poly.pdbx_strand_id
1 'polypeptide(L)'
;PAAQVAHIAHGTTVVTNLLLERRGARVVACATAGFTDLLELRRQERASLYDLTLHHPDPPVGHGDVVAVHERLVPGGVLQPLTPQECARVASAVLDREPDTVAITLLHAYENAAHESQLATAIAREAAARGLSVDVVCSHAVLPEMREYERSATTVAEAYARPAVRLYLGGLSTRLAQQGYPAPRVMTSSGGTLP
;
A
#
# COMPACT_ATOMS: atom_id res chain seq x y z
N PRO A 1 -24.38 -6.37 31.04
CA PRO A 1 -24.76 -5.09 30.42
C PRO A 1 -23.53 -4.42 29.81
N ALA A 2 -23.67 -3.71 28.68
CA ALA A 2 -22.56 -3.04 27.99
C ALA A 2 -21.78 -2.10 28.94
N ALA A 3 -22.45 -1.46 29.88
CA ALA A 3 -21.82 -0.57 30.87
C ALA A 3 -20.77 -1.25 31.80
N GLN A 4 -20.69 -2.57 31.81
CA GLN A 4 -19.73 -3.31 32.63
C GLN A 4 -18.48 -3.76 31.79
N VAL A 5 -18.49 -3.52 30.49
CA VAL A 5 -17.38 -3.88 29.59
C VAL A 5 -16.45 -2.68 29.46
N ALA A 6 -15.25 -2.81 30.04
CA ALA A 6 -14.24 -1.75 29.99
C ALA A 6 -13.46 -1.76 28.67
N HIS A 7 -13.19 -2.95 28.12
CA HIS A 7 -12.35 -3.12 26.91
C HIS A 7 -12.88 -4.23 26.03
N ILE A 8 -12.75 -4.06 24.72
CA ILE A 8 -12.98 -5.09 23.71
C ILE A 8 -11.69 -5.26 22.92
N ALA A 9 -11.12 -6.47 22.93
CA ALA A 9 -10.02 -6.85 22.05
C ALA A 9 -10.58 -7.67 20.89
N HIS A 10 -10.24 -7.29 19.66
CA HIS A 10 -10.70 -7.92 18.44
C HIS A 10 -9.55 -8.45 17.62
N GLY A 11 -9.50 -9.78 17.44
CA GLY A 11 -8.58 -10.45 16.51
C GLY A 11 -9.32 -10.80 15.23
N THR A 12 -8.66 -10.65 14.08
CA THR A 12 -9.26 -10.93 12.77
C THR A 12 -8.24 -11.47 11.78
N THR A 13 -8.69 -12.34 10.87
CA THR A 13 -7.95 -12.86 9.73
C THR A 13 -8.36 -12.21 8.40
N VAL A 14 -9.08 -11.09 8.45
CA VAL A 14 -9.60 -10.40 7.25
C VAL A 14 -8.51 -10.16 6.22
N VAL A 15 -7.35 -9.62 6.62
CA VAL A 15 -6.23 -9.34 5.70
C VAL A 15 -5.71 -10.62 5.04
N THR A 16 -5.50 -11.67 5.84
CA THR A 16 -5.03 -12.97 5.31
C THR A 16 -6.01 -13.55 4.31
N ASN A 17 -7.30 -13.50 4.62
CA ASN A 17 -8.34 -14.01 3.72
C ASN A 17 -8.44 -13.17 2.44
N LEU A 18 -8.35 -11.84 2.52
CA LEU A 18 -8.32 -10.97 1.34
C LEU A 18 -7.18 -11.31 0.38
N LEU A 19 -5.98 -11.57 0.93
CA LEU A 19 -4.80 -11.96 0.13
C LEU A 19 -4.96 -13.34 -0.49
N LEU A 20 -5.44 -14.32 0.29
CA LEU A 20 -5.63 -15.71 -0.19
C LEU A 20 -6.75 -15.82 -1.22
N GLU A 21 -7.86 -15.11 -1.02
CA GLU A 21 -9.02 -15.11 -1.91
C GLU A 21 -8.88 -14.13 -3.10
N ARG A 22 -7.82 -13.33 -3.12
CA ARG A 22 -7.58 -12.27 -4.13
C ARG A 22 -8.74 -11.29 -4.29
N ARG A 23 -9.33 -10.86 -3.17
CA ARG A 23 -10.52 -9.99 -3.11
C ARG A 23 -10.22 -8.59 -2.56
N GLY A 24 -8.99 -8.13 -2.69
CA GLY A 24 -8.58 -6.79 -2.26
C GLY A 24 -8.90 -5.70 -3.28
N ALA A 25 -8.45 -4.50 -2.98
CA ALA A 25 -8.62 -3.31 -3.81
C ALA A 25 -7.84 -3.43 -5.13
N ARG A 26 -8.30 -2.73 -6.15
CA ARG A 26 -7.50 -2.48 -7.36
C ARG A 26 -6.40 -1.48 -7.03
N VAL A 27 -5.16 -1.96 -7.02
CA VAL A 27 -3.98 -1.16 -6.70
C VAL A 27 -3.23 -0.81 -7.98
N VAL A 28 -2.88 0.47 -8.12
CA VAL A 28 -1.85 0.92 -9.07
C VAL A 28 -0.61 1.31 -8.27
N ALA A 29 0.55 0.79 -8.67
CA ALA A 29 1.80 1.09 -8.00
C ALA A 29 2.61 2.15 -8.75
N CYS A 30 3.37 2.96 -8.02
CA CYS A 30 4.37 3.88 -8.55
C CYS A 30 5.75 3.42 -8.07
N ALA A 31 6.68 3.23 -8.98
CA ALA A 31 8.05 2.83 -8.69
C ALA A 31 9.05 3.72 -9.43
N THR A 32 10.23 3.92 -8.88
CA THR A 32 11.34 4.61 -9.55
C THR A 32 11.61 3.96 -10.91
N ALA A 33 11.80 4.75 -11.95
CA ALA A 33 12.09 4.28 -13.31
C ALA A 33 13.28 3.32 -13.32
N GLY A 34 13.12 2.16 -13.99
CA GLY A 34 14.07 1.05 -14.00
C GLY A 34 13.88 0.03 -12.85
N PHE A 35 12.87 0.22 -11.97
CA PHE A 35 12.51 -0.68 -10.86
C PHE A 35 11.03 -1.07 -10.87
N THR A 36 10.38 -0.97 -12.01
CA THR A 36 8.97 -1.32 -12.20
C THR A 36 8.70 -2.82 -12.09
N ASP A 37 9.71 -3.65 -12.31
CA ASP A 37 9.59 -5.12 -12.33
C ASP A 37 9.86 -5.76 -10.95
N LEU A 38 10.12 -4.94 -9.93
CA LEU A 38 10.58 -5.38 -8.62
C LEU A 38 9.62 -6.38 -7.96
N LEU A 39 8.31 -6.20 -8.11
CA LEU A 39 7.31 -7.09 -7.54
C LEU A 39 7.27 -8.46 -8.23
N GLU A 40 7.61 -8.53 -9.51
CA GLU A 40 7.69 -9.78 -10.28
C GLU A 40 9.02 -10.48 -10.06
N LEU A 41 10.13 -9.72 -10.10
CA LEU A 41 11.48 -10.25 -9.89
C LEU A 41 11.68 -10.75 -8.45
N ARG A 42 11.00 -10.15 -7.47
CA ARG A 42 11.08 -10.53 -6.05
C ARG A 42 12.54 -10.49 -5.58
N ARG A 43 13.01 -11.58 -4.95
CA ARG A 43 14.42 -11.80 -4.57
C ARG A 43 15.19 -12.58 -5.62
N GLN A 44 14.66 -12.71 -6.84
CA GLN A 44 15.24 -13.48 -7.94
C GLN A 44 15.40 -14.99 -7.63
N GLU A 45 14.61 -15.50 -6.67
CA GLU A 45 14.56 -16.92 -6.37
C GLU A 45 13.60 -17.61 -7.34
N ARG A 46 13.96 -18.79 -7.81
CA ARG A 46 13.07 -19.62 -8.65
C ARG A 46 12.00 -20.27 -7.79
N ALA A 47 10.79 -20.43 -8.35
CA ALA A 47 9.72 -21.16 -7.67
C ALA A 47 10.09 -22.63 -7.41
N SER A 48 10.91 -23.20 -8.30
CA SER A 48 11.52 -24.53 -8.14
C SER A 48 12.92 -24.54 -8.78
N LEU A 49 13.86 -25.28 -8.17
CA LEU A 49 15.19 -25.47 -8.71
C LEU A 49 15.20 -26.46 -9.89
N TYR A 50 14.28 -27.43 -9.89
CA TYR A 50 14.28 -28.57 -10.81
C TYR A 50 13.13 -28.56 -11.81
N ASP A 51 12.06 -27.80 -11.53
CA ASP A 51 10.91 -27.65 -12.43
C ASP A 51 10.81 -26.21 -12.94
N LEU A 52 11.19 -26.02 -14.21
CA LEU A 52 11.19 -24.71 -14.87
C LEU A 52 9.78 -24.26 -15.29
N THR A 53 8.78 -25.13 -15.19
CA THR A 53 7.39 -24.79 -15.52
C THR A 53 6.62 -24.19 -14.34
N LEU A 54 7.14 -24.37 -13.12
CA LEU A 54 6.57 -23.74 -11.93
C LEU A 54 6.88 -22.26 -11.89
N HIS A 55 5.83 -21.48 -11.73
CA HIS A 55 5.90 -20.03 -11.53
C HIS A 55 5.46 -19.67 -10.11
N HIS A 56 5.99 -18.57 -9.61
CA HIS A 56 5.47 -17.98 -8.39
C HIS A 56 4.02 -17.51 -8.60
N PRO A 57 3.18 -17.46 -7.55
CA PRO A 57 1.88 -16.80 -7.65
C PRO A 57 2.04 -15.35 -8.12
N ASP A 58 1.15 -14.89 -9.00
CA ASP A 58 1.19 -13.50 -9.45
C ASP A 58 1.11 -12.52 -8.28
N PRO A 59 1.85 -11.40 -8.32
CA PRO A 59 1.73 -10.36 -7.31
C PRO A 59 0.32 -9.73 -7.35
N PRO A 60 -0.11 -9.05 -6.27
CA PRO A 60 -1.38 -8.32 -6.27
C PRO A 60 -1.46 -7.19 -7.30
N VAL A 61 -0.30 -6.68 -7.73
CA VAL A 61 -0.16 -5.67 -8.78
C VAL A 61 0.69 -6.26 -9.89
N GLY A 62 0.12 -6.40 -11.09
CA GLY A 62 0.85 -6.85 -12.26
C GLY A 62 1.67 -5.70 -12.90
N HIS A 63 2.62 -6.06 -13.76
CA HIS A 63 3.51 -5.10 -14.44
C HIS A 63 2.75 -3.95 -15.14
N GLY A 64 1.60 -4.24 -15.76
CA GLY A 64 0.78 -3.24 -16.44
C GLY A 64 0.17 -2.16 -15.53
N ASP A 65 0.07 -2.44 -14.24
CA ASP A 65 -0.44 -1.52 -13.23
C ASP A 65 0.68 -0.87 -12.40
N VAL A 66 1.94 -0.95 -12.86
CA VAL A 66 3.07 -0.21 -12.29
C VAL A 66 3.41 0.99 -13.17
N VAL A 67 3.42 2.18 -12.58
CA VAL A 67 3.77 3.45 -13.26
C VAL A 67 5.18 3.85 -12.87
N ALA A 68 6.06 3.99 -13.88
CA ALA A 68 7.42 4.47 -13.68
C ALA A 68 7.44 5.97 -13.33
N VAL A 69 8.24 6.32 -12.32
CA VAL A 69 8.48 7.70 -11.86
C VAL A 69 9.92 8.08 -12.16
N HIS A 70 10.10 9.11 -12.99
CA HIS A 70 11.43 9.60 -13.36
C HIS A 70 11.98 10.53 -12.28
N GLU A 71 12.56 9.92 -11.29
CA GLU A 71 13.26 10.53 -10.17
C GLU A 71 14.38 9.59 -9.70
N ARG A 72 15.32 10.08 -8.89
CA ARG A 72 16.32 9.23 -8.26
C ARG A 72 16.84 9.85 -6.97
N LEU A 73 16.52 9.22 -5.86
CA LEU A 73 17.22 9.41 -4.61
C LEU A 73 18.44 8.46 -4.54
N VAL A 74 19.46 8.88 -3.83
CA VAL A 74 20.66 8.10 -3.50
C VAL A 74 20.99 8.34 -2.03
N PRO A 75 21.80 7.47 -1.39
CA PRO A 75 22.23 7.69 -0.03
C PRO A 75 22.79 9.11 0.17
N GLY A 76 22.21 9.86 1.10
CA GLY A 76 22.61 11.22 1.43
C GLY A 76 22.30 12.31 0.40
N GLY A 77 21.49 12.03 -0.66
CA GLY A 77 21.22 13.08 -1.63
C GLY A 77 20.15 12.77 -2.70
N VAL A 78 20.03 13.71 -3.62
CA VAL A 78 19.12 13.64 -4.76
C VAL A 78 19.95 13.64 -6.04
N LEU A 79 19.95 12.55 -6.79
CA LEU A 79 20.60 12.44 -8.10
C LEU A 79 19.72 13.04 -9.20
N GLN A 80 18.42 12.74 -9.17
CA GLN A 80 17.43 13.27 -10.09
C GLN A 80 16.21 13.75 -9.30
N PRO A 81 15.92 15.06 -9.29
CA PRO A 81 14.78 15.59 -8.55
C PRO A 81 13.45 15.19 -9.21
N LEU A 82 12.44 14.97 -8.40
CA LEU A 82 11.07 14.79 -8.86
C LEU A 82 10.50 16.16 -9.26
N THR A 83 10.23 16.35 -10.54
CA THR A 83 9.72 17.64 -11.03
C THR A 83 8.19 17.73 -10.93
N PRO A 84 7.61 18.96 -10.86
CA PRO A 84 6.15 19.14 -10.90
C PRO A 84 5.50 18.55 -12.16
N GLN A 85 6.19 18.62 -13.31
CA GLN A 85 5.72 18.07 -14.57
C GLN A 85 5.64 16.54 -14.50
N GLU A 86 6.64 15.90 -13.90
CA GLU A 86 6.64 14.46 -13.71
C GLU A 86 5.55 14.02 -12.72
N CYS A 87 5.36 14.77 -11.63
CA CYS A 87 4.25 14.54 -10.71
C CYS A 87 2.89 14.58 -11.41
N ALA A 88 2.66 15.57 -12.28
CA ALA A 88 1.42 15.71 -13.03
C ALA A 88 1.23 14.55 -14.03
N ARG A 89 2.30 14.16 -14.75
CA ARG A 89 2.28 13.01 -15.67
C ARG A 89 1.92 11.71 -14.96
N VAL A 90 2.59 11.45 -13.85
CA VAL A 90 2.36 10.22 -13.05
C VAL A 90 0.96 10.22 -12.45
N ALA A 91 0.52 11.34 -11.87
CA ALA A 91 -0.83 11.45 -11.30
C ALA A 91 -1.91 11.14 -12.34
N SER A 92 -1.80 11.71 -13.55
CA SER A 92 -2.73 11.39 -14.65
C SER A 92 -2.67 9.92 -15.02
N ALA A 93 -1.47 9.40 -15.29
CA ALA A 93 -1.28 8.00 -15.70
C ALA A 93 -1.78 6.97 -14.68
N VAL A 94 -1.69 7.30 -13.40
CA VAL A 94 -2.23 6.48 -12.30
C VAL A 94 -3.75 6.50 -12.30
N LEU A 95 -4.35 7.70 -12.32
CA LEU A 95 -5.80 7.86 -12.23
C LEU A 95 -6.54 7.39 -13.50
N ASP A 96 -5.89 7.41 -14.64
CA ASP A 96 -6.43 6.87 -15.91
C ASP A 96 -6.60 5.32 -15.86
N ARG A 97 -5.99 4.66 -14.86
CA ARG A 97 -6.16 3.24 -14.57
C ARG A 97 -7.29 2.93 -13.58
N GLU A 98 -7.99 3.95 -13.12
CA GLU A 98 -9.13 3.83 -12.19
C GLU A 98 -8.81 2.98 -10.94
N PRO A 99 -7.76 3.32 -10.14
CA PRO A 99 -7.41 2.58 -8.94
C PRO A 99 -8.38 2.88 -7.79
N ASP A 100 -8.62 1.87 -6.92
CA ASP A 100 -9.19 2.10 -5.59
C ASP A 100 -8.14 2.71 -4.65
N THR A 101 -6.88 2.27 -4.80
CA THR A 101 -5.74 2.71 -4.00
C THR A 101 -4.48 2.81 -4.83
N VAL A 102 -3.57 3.69 -4.41
CA VAL A 102 -2.25 3.87 -5.03
C VAL A 102 -1.16 3.53 -4.02
N ALA A 103 -0.22 2.67 -4.41
CA ALA A 103 0.99 2.37 -3.65
C ALA A 103 2.19 3.12 -4.24
N ILE A 104 2.88 3.93 -3.46
CA ILE A 104 4.09 4.65 -3.90
C ILE A 104 5.30 4.03 -3.20
N THR A 105 6.25 3.50 -3.99
CA THR A 105 7.45 2.84 -3.51
C THR A 105 8.66 3.33 -4.29
N LEU A 106 9.25 4.43 -3.83
CA LEU A 106 10.42 5.00 -4.48
C LEU A 106 11.71 4.56 -3.79
N LEU A 107 12.80 4.52 -4.55
CA LEU A 107 14.11 4.16 -4.00
C LEU A 107 14.53 5.17 -2.91
N HIS A 108 15.18 4.65 -1.86
CA HIS A 108 15.66 5.42 -0.72
C HIS A 108 14.61 6.28 0.01
N ALA A 109 13.30 6.00 -0.19
CA ALA A 109 12.23 6.72 0.50
C ALA A 109 12.24 6.50 2.02
N TYR A 110 12.83 5.42 2.50
CA TYR A 110 13.03 5.14 3.92
C TYR A 110 13.96 6.15 4.60
N GLU A 111 14.90 6.75 3.84
CA GLU A 111 15.84 7.76 4.32
C GLU A 111 15.31 9.18 4.03
N ASN A 112 14.67 9.37 2.88
CA ASN A 112 14.13 10.66 2.46
C ASN A 112 12.74 10.51 1.83
N ALA A 113 11.72 10.85 2.60
CA ALA A 113 10.32 10.74 2.21
C ALA A 113 9.84 11.82 1.20
N ALA A 114 10.69 12.80 0.84
CA ALA A 114 10.26 14.01 0.13
C ALA A 114 9.58 13.71 -1.21
N HIS A 115 10.16 12.83 -2.05
CA HIS A 115 9.60 12.51 -3.37
C HIS A 115 8.27 11.74 -3.27
N GLU A 116 8.16 10.77 -2.36
CA GLU A 116 6.89 10.07 -2.14
C GLU A 116 5.79 11.02 -1.65
N SER A 117 6.11 11.89 -0.70
CA SER A 117 5.15 12.87 -0.16
C SER A 117 4.71 13.89 -1.21
N GLN A 118 5.65 14.35 -2.05
CA GLN A 118 5.36 15.25 -3.16
C GLN A 118 4.45 14.59 -4.19
N LEU A 119 4.73 13.35 -4.57
CA LEU A 119 3.92 12.58 -5.52
C LEU A 119 2.52 12.27 -4.96
N ALA A 120 2.43 11.86 -3.70
CA ALA A 120 1.16 11.61 -3.02
C ALA A 120 0.26 12.85 -3.02
N THR A 121 0.83 14.02 -2.72
CA THR A 121 0.12 15.30 -2.77
C THR A 121 -0.39 15.61 -4.18
N ALA A 122 0.42 15.34 -5.21
CA ALA A 122 0.03 15.58 -6.60
C ALA A 122 -1.11 14.65 -7.04
N ILE A 123 -1.04 13.36 -6.69
CA ILE A 123 -2.09 12.38 -6.98
C ILE A 123 -3.39 12.75 -6.26
N ALA A 124 -3.33 13.09 -4.97
CA ALA A 124 -4.51 13.47 -4.21
C ALA A 124 -5.18 14.73 -4.77
N ARG A 125 -4.40 15.72 -5.19
CA ARG A 125 -4.91 16.95 -5.83
C ARG A 125 -5.58 16.67 -7.17
N GLU A 126 -4.96 15.85 -8.01
CA GLU A 126 -5.51 15.46 -9.32
C GLU A 126 -6.78 14.61 -9.16
N ALA A 127 -6.80 13.68 -8.20
CA ALA A 127 -7.99 12.89 -7.87
C ALA A 127 -9.16 13.79 -7.45
N ALA A 128 -8.91 14.76 -6.55
CA ALA A 128 -9.92 15.73 -6.13
C ALA A 128 -10.44 16.57 -7.31
N ALA A 129 -9.56 17.01 -8.23
CA ALA A 129 -9.94 17.76 -9.42
C ALA A 129 -10.83 16.93 -10.37
N ARG A 130 -10.64 15.60 -10.41
CA ARG A 130 -11.47 14.65 -11.18
C ARG A 130 -12.73 14.16 -10.41
N GLY A 131 -12.93 14.60 -9.17
CA GLY A 131 -14.02 14.11 -8.31
C GLY A 131 -13.87 12.64 -7.87
N LEU A 132 -12.64 12.13 -7.88
CA LEU A 132 -12.32 10.76 -7.49
C LEU A 132 -11.88 10.71 -6.02
N SER A 133 -12.22 9.61 -5.34
CA SER A 133 -11.74 9.31 -3.99
C SER A 133 -10.79 8.12 -4.07
N VAL A 134 -9.49 8.38 -3.93
CA VAL A 134 -8.43 7.37 -4.03
C VAL A 134 -7.53 7.48 -2.81
N ASP A 135 -7.31 6.36 -2.14
CA ASP A 135 -6.34 6.29 -1.05
C ASP A 135 -4.90 6.20 -1.61
N VAL A 136 -3.98 6.94 -1.02
CA VAL A 136 -2.55 6.88 -1.38
C VAL A 136 -1.75 6.34 -0.21
N VAL A 137 -0.92 5.34 -0.46
CA VAL A 137 -0.08 4.64 0.52
C VAL A 137 1.37 4.82 0.13
N CYS A 138 2.15 5.45 1.00
CA CYS A 138 3.59 5.69 0.79
C CYS A 138 4.44 4.70 1.57
N SER A 139 5.48 4.16 0.95
CA SER A 139 6.33 3.12 1.53
C SER A 139 7.08 3.58 2.78
N HIS A 140 7.52 4.84 2.81
CA HIS A 140 8.20 5.41 3.98
C HIS A 140 7.34 5.44 5.25
N ALA A 141 6.00 5.45 5.10
CA ALA A 141 5.07 5.46 6.23
C ALA A 141 4.64 4.04 6.65
N VAL A 142 4.75 3.05 5.74
CA VAL A 142 4.33 1.66 6.01
C VAL A 142 5.50 0.84 6.56
N LEU A 143 6.63 0.84 5.87
CA LEU A 143 7.82 0.06 6.23
C LEU A 143 9.08 0.85 5.86
N PRO A 144 9.61 1.71 6.75
CA PRO A 144 10.80 2.52 6.44
C PRO A 144 12.10 1.70 6.53
N GLU A 145 12.21 0.63 5.74
CA GLU A 145 13.37 -0.23 5.68
C GLU A 145 14.07 -0.13 4.32
N MET A 146 15.38 -0.40 4.30
CA MET A 146 16.24 -0.29 3.13
C MET A 146 15.89 -1.30 2.03
N ARG A 147 15.32 -2.47 2.36
CA ARG A 147 15.04 -3.57 1.42
C ARG A 147 13.88 -3.22 0.49
N GLU A 148 14.19 -2.95 -0.76
CA GLU A 148 13.24 -2.45 -1.76
C GLU A 148 12.08 -3.41 -2.02
N TYR A 149 12.37 -4.72 -2.16
CA TYR A 149 11.32 -5.70 -2.43
C TYR A 149 10.34 -5.83 -1.25
N GLU A 150 10.87 -6.04 -0.03
CA GLU A 150 10.05 -6.18 1.17
C GLU A 150 9.22 -4.93 1.42
N ARG A 151 9.81 -3.75 1.24
CA ARG A 151 9.11 -2.48 1.38
C ARG A 151 7.99 -2.34 0.35
N SER A 152 8.28 -2.64 -0.92
CA SER A 152 7.29 -2.57 -2.00
C SER A 152 6.17 -3.57 -1.82
N ALA A 153 6.49 -4.83 -1.52
CA ALA A 153 5.51 -5.88 -1.30
C ALA A 153 4.59 -5.58 -0.11
N THR A 154 5.17 -5.07 1.00
CA THR A 154 4.39 -4.69 2.19
C THR A 154 3.50 -3.49 1.90
N THR A 155 4.00 -2.48 1.18
CA THR A 155 3.22 -1.28 0.80
C THR A 155 2.06 -1.63 -0.13
N VAL A 156 2.28 -2.51 -1.09
CA VAL A 156 1.24 -3.02 -1.99
C VAL A 156 0.21 -3.85 -1.21
N ALA A 157 0.64 -4.71 -0.30
CA ALA A 157 -0.27 -5.49 0.54
C ALA A 157 -1.14 -4.60 1.44
N GLU A 158 -0.56 -3.54 2.01
CA GLU A 158 -1.29 -2.52 2.75
C GLU A 158 -2.31 -1.80 1.87
N ALA A 159 -1.91 -1.30 0.70
CA ALA A 159 -2.80 -0.64 -0.25
C ALA A 159 -3.95 -1.57 -0.69
N TYR A 160 -3.65 -2.84 -0.92
CA TYR A 160 -4.60 -3.86 -1.34
C TYR A 160 -5.67 -4.19 -0.28
N ALA A 161 -5.27 -4.23 0.99
CA ALA A 161 -6.17 -4.60 2.10
C ALA A 161 -6.89 -3.40 2.72
N ARG A 162 -6.32 -2.20 2.64
CA ARG A 162 -6.76 -1.01 3.39
C ARG A 162 -8.23 -0.66 3.24
N PRO A 163 -8.85 -0.59 2.04
CA PRO A 163 -10.26 -0.22 1.92
C PRO A 163 -11.20 -1.21 2.61
N ALA A 164 -10.96 -2.51 2.43
CA ALA A 164 -11.80 -3.55 3.03
C ALA A 164 -11.64 -3.61 4.55
N VAL A 165 -10.41 -3.45 5.06
CA VAL A 165 -10.14 -3.40 6.50
C VAL A 165 -10.80 -2.17 7.13
N ARG A 166 -10.69 -1.01 6.49
CA ARG A 166 -11.33 0.23 6.95
C ARG A 166 -12.86 0.08 7.02
N LEU A 167 -13.48 -0.49 5.98
CA LEU A 167 -14.91 -0.75 5.95
C LEU A 167 -15.34 -1.72 7.06
N TYR A 168 -14.59 -2.81 7.22
CA TYR A 168 -14.84 -3.82 8.23
C TYR A 168 -14.76 -3.27 9.66
N LEU A 169 -13.63 -2.62 10.00
CA LEU A 169 -13.41 -2.08 11.35
C LEU A 169 -14.33 -0.89 11.64
N GLY A 170 -14.60 -0.03 10.67
CA GLY A 170 -15.57 1.05 10.79
C GLY A 170 -16.98 0.54 11.05
N GLY A 171 -17.41 -0.51 10.33
CA GLY A 171 -18.70 -1.16 10.56
C GLY A 171 -18.79 -1.83 11.94
N LEU A 172 -17.72 -2.48 12.39
CA LEU A 172 -17.63 -3.08 13.72
C LEU A 172 -17.76 -2.00 14.82
N SER A 173 -16.94 -0.94 14.71
CA SER A 173 -16.96 0.18 15.69
C SER A 173 -18.34 0.83 15.77
N THR A 174 -18.98 1.08 14.63
CA THR A 174 -20.34 1.67 14.58
C THR A 174 -21.37 0.77 15.29
N ARG A 175 -21.35 -0.54 15.02
CA ARG A 175 -22.30 -1.48 15.66
C ARG A 175 -22.09 -1.58 17.16
N LEU A 176 -20.84 -1.60 17.61
CA LEU A 176 -20.50 -1.62 19.03
C LEU A 176 -20.98 -0.34 19.73
N ALA A 177 -20.72 0.81 19.13
CA ALA A 177 -21.19 2.10 19.66
C ALA A 177 -22.72 2.18 19.78
N GLN A 178 -23.47 1.68 18.78
CA GLN A 178 -24.95 1.61 18.81
C GLN A 178 -25.49 0.74 19.96
N GLN A 179 -24.70 -0.26 20.39
CA GLN A 179 -25.06 -1.13 21.52
C GLN A 179 -24.50 -0.65 22.87
N GLY A 180 -23.87 0.52 22.90
CA GLY A 180 -23.28 1.10 24.10
C GLY A 180 -21.97 0.49 24.55
N TYR A 181 -21.27 -0.24 23.67
CA TYR A 181 -19.95 -0.80 23.93
C TYR A 181 -18.84 0.18 23.58
N PRO A 182 -17.66 0.08 24.22
CA PRO A 182 -16.50 0.85 23.86
C PRO A 182 -15.95 0.46 22.47
N ALA A 183 -15.17 1.35 21.84
CA ALA A 183 -14.48 1.07 20.59
C ALA A 183 -13.56 -0.17 20.73
N PRO A 184 -13.52 -1.04 19.71
CA PRO A 184 -12.67 -2.23 19.75
C PRO A 184 -11.21 -1.84 19.61
N ARG A 185 -10.34 -2.53 20.31
CA ARG A 185 -8.90 -2.52 20.10
C ARG A 185 -8.51 -3.70 19.22
N VAL A 186 -7.79 -3.45 18.15
CA VAL A 186 -7.40 -4.49 17.20
C VAL A 186 -6.10 -5.16 17.68
N MET A 187 -6.12 -6.49 17.76
CA MET A 187 -4.93 -7.28 18.07
C MET A 187 -4.01 -7.33 16.85
N THR A 188 -2.72 -7.07 17.06
CA THR A 188 -1.71 -7.15 16.01
C THR A 188 -1.00 -8.50 16.01
N SER A 189 -0.47 -8.93 14.87
CA SER A 189 0.29 -10.18 14.75
C SER A 189 1.61 -10.16 15.52
N SER A 190 2.14 -8.99 15.82
CA SER A 190 3.35 -8.79 16.63
C SER A 190 3.10 -8.82 18.15
N GLY A 191 1.83 -9.01 18.55
CA GLY A 191 1.40 -8.89 19.95
C GLY A 191 1.01 -7.45 20.31
N GLY A 192 0.11 -7.33 21.29
CA GLY A 192 -0.45 -6.03 21.68
C GLY A 192 -1.73 -5.66 20.91
N THR A 193 -2.25 -4.47 21.20
CA THR A 193 -3.49 -3.96 20.61
C THR A 193 -3.33 -2.51 20.19
N LEU A 194 -3.89 -2.17 19.03
CA LEU A 194 -4.03 -0.80 18.54
C LEU A 194 -5.48 -0.30 18.75
N PRO A 195 -5.67 1.03 18.96
CA PRO A 195 -7.00 1.62 19.08
C PRO A 195 -7.80 1.54 17.79
#